data_083ec5820c3941cbaffb6733a60d8a58
#
_entry.id   083ec5820c3941cbaffb6733a60d8a58
#
_cell.length_a   1.000
_cell.length_b   1.000
_cell.length_c   1.000
_cell.angle_alpha   90.00
_cell.angle_beta   90.00
_cell.angle_gamma   90.00
#
_symmetry.space_group_name_H-M   'P 1'
#
loop_
_entity.id
_entity.type
_entity.pdbx_description
1 polymer ?
#
loop_
_entity_poly.entity_id
_entity_poly.type
_entity_poly.pdbx_seq_one_letter_code
_entity_poly.pdbx_strand_id
1 'polypeptide(L)'
;MRKYVWWFSIAILVLFPLSGCTRPAVEQVTLNTEFSLAVEQSVTVTGEDLSIKFVEVVSDSRCPTGATCIWAGEASSLIEITASGSTISKVLTQPGLTSPPKDTVAGYEITFDLLPYPQLGKETKTADYRLKLVVSKAPA
;
A
#
# COMPACT_ATOMS: atom_id res chain seq x y z
N MET A 1 -65.32 7.67 44.77
CA MET A 1 -64.36 6.60 44.52
C MET A 1 -63.60 6.98 43.24
N ARG A 2 -62.39 7.50 43.41
CA ARG A 2 -61.64 8.14 42.36
C ARG A 2 -60.58 7.12 41.84
N LYS A 3 -60.73 6.69 40.61
CA LYS A 3 -59.77 5.77 39.91
C LYS A 3 -58.66 6.61 39.35
N TYR A 4 -57.45 6.49 39.86
CA TYR A 4 -56.23 7.06 39.29
C TYR A 4 -55.69 6.08 38.26
N VAL A 5 -55.78 6.46 36.98
CA VAL A 5 -55.12 5.79 35.90
C VAL A 5 -53.72 6.38 35.79
N TRP A 6 -52.72 5.58 36.11
CA TRP A 6 -51.30 5.96 36.00
C TRP A 6 -50.84 5.62 34.57
N TRP A 7 -50.57 6.66 33.82
CA TRP A 7 -49.93 6.53 32.52
C TRP A 7 -48.43 6.38 32.70
N PHE A 8 -47.90 5.19 32.50
CA PHE A 8 -46.49 4.94 32.35
C PHE A 8 -46.07 5.31 30.95
N SER A 9 -45.50 6.50 30.76
CA SER A 9 -44.80 6.88 29.54
C SER A 9 -43.45 6.19 29.54
N ILE A 10 -43.33 5.10 28.77
CA ILE A 10 -42.06 4.45 28.50
C ILE A 10 -41.35 5.28 27.42
N ALA A 11 -40.39 6.11 27.83
CA ALA A 11 -39.49 6.77 26.91
C ALA A 11 -38.49 5.73 26.39
N ILE A 12 -38.74 5.21 25.18
CA ILE A 12 -37.78 4.36 24.46
C ILE A 12 -36.66 5.26 23.97
N LEU A 13 -35.55 5.26 24.72
CA LEU A 13 -34.32 5.90 24.32
C LEU A 13 -33.66 5.03 23.20
N VAL A 14 -33.94 5.37 21.94
CA VAL A 14 -33.29 4.73 20.79
C VAL A 14 -31.84 5.18 20.77
N LEU A 15 -30.95 4.35 21.30
CA LEU A 15 -29.51 4.49 21.10
C LEU A 15 -29.20 4.15 19.64
N PHE A 16 -29.09 5.18 18.80
CA PHE A 16 -28.47 5.03 17.47
C PHE A 16 -26.98 4.78 17.67
N PRO A 17 -26.44 3.62 17.21
CA PRO A 17 -25.00 3.48 17.13
C PRO A 17 -24.51 4.44 16.05
N LEU A 18 -23.72 5.44 16.42
CA LEU A 18 -22.90 6.22 15.49
C LEU A 18 -21.90 5.24 14.86
N SER A 19 -22.28 4.63 13.74
CA SER A 19 -21.35 3.92 12.88
C SER A 19 -20.38 4.94 12.30
N GLY A 20 -19.33 5.23 13.05
CA GLY A 20 -18.22 6.04 12.57
C GLY A 20 -17.62 5.32 11.37
N CYS A 21 -17.79 5.86 10.16
CA CYS A 21 -16.99 5.49 9.00
C CYS A 21 -15.55 5.84 9.34
N THR A 22 -14.78 4.85 9.79
CA THR A 22 -13.32 4.96 9.93
C THR A 22 -12.78 5.05 8.51
N ARG A 23 -12.52 6.27 8.05
CA ARG A 23 -11.71 6.46 6.84
C ARG A 23 -10.37 5.79 7.12
N PRO A 24 -9.84 4.95 6.21
CA PRO A 24 -8.50 4.42 6.38
C PRO A 24 -7.58 5.64 6.54
N ALA A 25 -6.87 5.69 7.67
CA ALA A 25 -5.88 6.73 7.89
C ALA A 25 -4.81 6.56 6.80
N VAL A 26 -4.66 7.57 5.93
CA VAL A 26 -3.56 7.60 4.96
C VAL A 26 -2.30 7.73 5.80
N GLU A 27 -1.44 6.72 5.73
CA GLU A 27 -0.17 6.71 6.44
C GLU A 27 0.72 7.83 5.90
N GLN A 28 1.39 8.56 6.80
CA GLN A 28 2.33 9.61 6.43
C GLN A 28 3.76 9.09 6.57
N VAL A 29 4.55 9.30 5.53
CA VAL A 29 5.96 8.91 5.47
C VAL A 29 6.82 10.12 5.16
N THR A 30 8.14 10.03 5.41
CA THR A 30 9.09 11.11 5.12
C THR A 30 10.04 10.69 4.00
N LEU A 31 10.58 11.68 3.27
CA LEU A 31 11.63 11.43 2.28
C LEU A 31 12.85 10.75 2.93
N ASN A 32 13.56 9.94 2.14
CA ASN A 32 14.75 9.19 2.52
C ASN A 32 14.56 8.21 3.70
N THR A 33 13.31 7.87 3.99
CA THR A 33 12.95 6.85 4.99
C THR A 33 12.33 5.65 4.29
N GLU A 34 12.72 4.44 4.69
CA GLU A 34 12.13 3.21 4.19
C GLU A 34 10.73 3.01 4.78
N PHE A 35 9.77 2.68 3.92
CA PHE A 35 8.41 2.28 4.31
C PHE A 35 7.94 1.13 3.43
N SER A 36 6.82 0.51 3.79
CA SER A 36 6.31 -0.67 3.11
C SER A 36 4.80 -0.56 2.89
N LEU A 37 4.35 -0.82 1.67
CA LEU A 37 2.95 -0.78 1.27
C LEU A 37 2.41 -2.19 1.04
N ALA A 38 1.23 -2.48 1.57
CA ALA A 38 0.42 -3.59 1.11
C ALA A 38 -0.25 -3.25 -0.22
N VAL A 39 -0.70 -4.27 -0.96
CA VAL A 39 -1.52 -4.06 -2.15
C VAL A 39 -2.74 -3.21 -1.78
N GLU A 40 -3.09 -2.25 -2.62
CA GLU A 40 -4.15 -1.23 -2.44
C GLU A 40 -3.89 -0.19 -1.34
N GLN A 41 -2.76 -0.24 -0.65
CA GLN A 41 -2.40 0.76 0.37
C GLN A 41 -1.79 2.01 -0.27
N SER A 42 -2.10 3.17 0.34
CA SER A 42 -1.59 4.48 -0.07
C SER A 42 -0.89 5.18 1.09
N VAL A 43 0.12 5.99 0.75
CA VAL A 43 0.81 6.88 1.69
C VAL A 43 0.91 8.29 1.11
N THR A 44 1.06 9.27 2.00
CA THR A 44 1.40 10.64 1.63
C THR A 44 2.77 11.00 2.19
N VAL A 45 3.60 11.64 1.37
CA VAL A 45 4.94 12.08 1.79
C VAL A 45 4.83 13.43 2.50
N THR A 46 5.25 13.47 3.77
CA THR A 46 5.18 14.68 4.59
C THR A 46 6.08 15.79 4.02
N GLY A 47 5.50 16.97 3.87
CA GLY A 47 6.22 18.14 3.34
C GLY A 47 6.32 18.19 1.81
N GLU A 48 5.77 17.22 1.11
CA GLU A 48 5.70 17.18 -0.34
C GLU A 48 4.24 17.02 -0.80
N ASP A 49 3.91 17.57 -1.97
CA ASP A 49 2.64 17.27 -2.63
C ASP A 49 2.78 15.98 -3.42
N LEU A 50 2.97 14.87 -2.69
CA LEU A 50 3.25 13.55 -3.23
C LEU A 50 2.49 12.49 -2.46
N SER A 51 1.73 11.68 -3.17
CA SER A 51 1.16 10.43 -2.64
C SER A 51 1.50 9.26 -3.54
N ILE A 52 1.64 8.09 -2.95
CA ILE A 52 1.99 6.85 -3.64
C ILE A 52 1.02 5.76 -3.21
N LYS A 53 0.45 5.06 -4.18
CA LYS A 53 -0.40 3.89 -3.98
C LYS A 53 0.25 2.67 -4.62
N PHE A 54 0.35 1.57 -3.90
CA PHE A 54 0.68 0.26 -4.47
C PHE A 54 -0.60 -0.41 -4.96
N VAL A 55 -0.79 -0.48 -6.28
CA VAL A 55 -2.05 -0.97 -6.87
C VAL A 55 -2.09 -2.48 -6.88
N GLU A 56 -1.11 -3.12 -7.53
CA GLU A 56 -1.07 -4.58 -7.67
C GLU A 56 0.32 -5.10 -8.03
N VAL A 57 0.51 -6.40 -7.87
CA VAL A 57 1.61 -7.15 -8.49
C VAL A 57 1.15 -7.61 -9.86
N VAL A 58 1.75 -7.06 -10.90
CA VAL A 58 1.43 -7.40 -12.30
C VAL A 58 1.93 -8.80 -12.64
N SER A 59 3.15 -9.11 -12.22
CA SER A 59 3.76 -10.44 -12.40
C SER A 59 4.90 -10.64 -11.41
N ASP A 60 5.16 -11.90 -11.06
CA ASP A 60 6.34 -12.30 -10.30
C ASP A 60 6.85 -13.64 -10.85
N SER A 61 7.92 -13.58 -11.63
CA SER A 61 8.60 -14.73 -12.23
C SER A 61 10.01 -14.91 -11.67
N ARG A 62 10.34 -14.25 -10.54
CA ARG A 62 11.66 -14.38 -9.91
C ARG A 62 11.96 -15.83 -9.56
N CYS A 63 13.20 -16.22 -9.75
CA CYS A 63 13.66 -17.57 -9.39
C CYS A 63 13.47 -17.80 -7.88
N PRO A 64 12.67 -18.81 -7.47
CA PRO A 64 12.45 -19.04 -6.06
C PRO A 64 13.72 -19.39 -5.31
N THR A 65 13.85 -18.90 -4.10
CA THR A 65 14.93 -19.32 -3.19
C THR A 65 14.90 -20.84 -2.98
N GLY A 66 16.03 -21.49 -3.16
CA GLY A 66 16.16 -22.94 -3.10
C GLY A 66 15.93 -23.66 -4.44
N ALA A 67 15.60 -22.94 -5.51
CA ALA A 67 15.56 -23.47 -6.87
C ALA A 67 16.83 -23.12 -7.65
N THR A 68 17.11 -23.91 -8.68
CA THR A 68 18.12 -23.59 -9.69
C THR A 68 17.40 -23.25 -11.00
N CYS A 69 17.48 -21.99 -11.42
CA CYS A 69 16.80 -21.48 -12.62
C CYS A 69 17.83 -21.14 -13.70
N ILE A 70 17.39 -21.23 -14.96
CA ILE A 70 18.22 -20.85 -16.12
C ILE A 70 18.40 -19.31 -16.17
N TRP A 71 17.39 -18.57 -15.66
CA TRP A 71 17.41 -17.11 -15.57
C TRP A 71 16.85 -16.65 -14.21
N ALA A 72 17.20 -15.44 -13.81
CA ALA A 72 16.81 -14.88 -12.53
C ALA A 72 15.31 -14.52 -12.44
N GLY A 73 14.66 -14.30 -13.60
CA GLY A 73 13.28 -13.78 -13.65
C GLY A 73 13.17 -12.33 -13.19
N GLU A 74 11.96 -11.86 -13.04
CA GLU A 74 11.65 -10.50 -12.59
C GLU A 74 10.30 -10.42 -11.92
N ALA A 75 10.08 -9.37 -11.12
CA ALA A 75 8.77 -9.01 -10.59
C ALA A 75 8.36 -7.62 -11.09
N SER A 76 7.10 -7.44 -11.40
CA SER A 76 6.53 -6.17 -11.85
C SER A 76 5.40 -5.75 -10.93
N SER A 77 5.50 -4.51 -10.43
CA SER A 77 4.54 -3.90 -9.50
C SER A 77 3.97 -2.64 -10.11
N LEU A 78 2.64 -2.51 -10.12
CA LEU A 78 1.97 -1.29 -10.55
C LEU A 78 1.80 -0.35 -9.36
N ILE A 79 2.27 0.89 -9.52
CA ILE A 79 2.04 1.96 -8.57
C ILE A 79 1.33 3.13 -9.25
N GLU A 80 0.59 3.89 -8.48
CA GLU A 80 0.07 5.21 -8.84
C GLU A 80 0.78 6.26 -8.00
N ILE A 81 1.29 7.28 -8.68
CA ILE A 81 1.95 8.43 -8.05
C ILE A 81 1.14 9.67 -8.38
N THR A 82 0.67 10.35 -7.35
CA THR A 82 0.04 11.67 -7.49
C THR A 82 1.01 12.73 -7.01
N ALA A 83 1.40 13.63 -7.90
CA ALA A 83 2.28 14.74 -7.61
C ALA A 83 1.75 16.01 -8.27
N SER A 84 1.72 17.12 -7.56
CA SER A 84 1.23 18.42 -8.06
C SER A 84 -0.14 18.33 -8.75
N GLY A 85 -1.05 17.53 -8.17
CA GLY A 85 -2.41 17.34 -8.68
C GLY A 85 -2.54 16.44 -9.90
N SER A 86 -1.44 15.84 -10.39
CA SER A 86 -1.44 14.89 -11.51
C SER A 86 -1.13 13.49 -11.04
N THR A 87 -1.90 12.51 -11.51
CA THR A 87 -1.67 11.08 -11.21
C THR A 87 -1.05 10.38 -12.40
N ILE A 88 0.02 9.63 -12.15
CA ILE A 88 0.75 8.84 -13.12
C ILE A 88 0.76 7.38 -12.63
N SER A 89 0.38 6.44 -13.51
CA SER A 89 0.55 5.02 -13.27
C SER A 89 1.90 4.57 -13.82
N LYS A 90 2.66 3.83 -13.02
CA LYS A 90 3.99 3.36 -13.38
C LYS A 90 4.16 1.90 -12.99
N VAL A 91 4.69 1.10 -13.90
CA VAL A 91 5.15 -0.26 -13.59
C VAL A 91 6.61 -0.20 -13.16
N LEU A 92 6.88 -0.67 -11.97
CA LEU A 92 8.22 -0.86 -11.42
C LEU A 92 8.65 -2.31 -11.67
N THR A 93 9.76 -2.52 -12.36
CA THR A 93 10.28 -3.86 -12.66
C THR A 93 11.54 -4.12 -11.84
N GLN A 94 11.50 -5.17 -11.04
CA GLN A 94 12.58 -5.64 -10.19
C GLN A 94 13.19 -6.92 -10.79
N PRO A 95 14.40 -6.88 -11.34
CA PRO A 95 15.11 -8.08 -11.75
C PRO A 95 15.38 -9.00 -10.55
N GLY A 96 15.27 -10.32 -10.75
CA GLY A 96 15.62 -11.29 -9.72
C GLY A 96 17.11 -11.26 -9.39
N LEU A 97 17.47 -11.59 -8.14
CA LEU A 97 18.86 -11.73 -7.67
C LEU A 97 19.71 -10.45 -7.74
N THR A 98 19.11 -9.27 -7.77
CA THR A 98 19.82 -7.99 -7.79
C THR A 98 19.53 -7.18 -6.52
N SER A 99 20.37 -6.18 -6.27
CA SER A 99 20.06 -5.13 -5.27
C SER A 99 18.76 -4.42 -5.65
N PRO A 100 18.05 -3.82 -4.67
CA PRO A 100 16.84 -3.07 -4.95
C PRO A 100 17.07 -2.06 -6.07
N PRO A 101 16.28 -2.13 -7.16
CA PRO A 101 16.43 -1.23 -8.29
C PRO A 101 15.91 0.16 -7.95
N LYS A 102 16.26 1.12 -8.82
CA LYS A 102 15.81 2.50 -8.73
C LYS A 102 15.09 2.90 -10.01
N ASP A 103 14.08 3.74 -9.88
CA ASP A 103 13.41 4.38 -11.01
C ASP A 103 13.13 5.85 -10.67
N THR A 104 12.99 6.69 -11.69
CA THR A 104 12.70 8.11 -11.50
C THR A 104 11.31 8.44 -12.05
N VAL A 105 10.45 8.98 -11.21
CA VAL A 105 9.08 9.35 -11.57
C VAL A 105 8.71 10.68 -10.93
N ALA A 106 8.13 11.58 -11.70
CA ALA A 106 7.63 12.89 -11.23
C ALA A 106 8.68 13.72 -10.47
N GLY A 107 9.97 13.60 -10.79
CA GLY A 107 11.05 14.33 -10.11
C GLY A 107 11.54 13.68 -8.82
N TYR A 108 11.11 12.47 -8.53
CA TYR A 108 11.56 11.68 -7.39
C TYR A 108 12.28 10.41 -7.86
N GLU A 109 13.36 10.06 -7.16
CA GLU A 109 14.01 8.76 -7.28
C GLU A 109 13.35 7.79 -6.28
N ILE A 110 12.91 6.65 -6.78
CA ILE A 110 12.24 5.61 -6.00
C ILE A 110 13.12 4.37 -6.02
N THR A 111 13.64 3.97 -4.87
CA THR A 111 14.24 2.65 -4.67
C THR A 111 13.16 1.70 -4.18
N PHE A 112 13.06 0.51 -4.73
CA PHE A 112 11.96 -0.41 -4.42
C PHE A 112 12.41 -1.86 -4.32
N ASP A 113 11.66 -2.64 -3.52
CA ASP A 113 11.87 -4.06 -3.33
C ASP A 113 10.54 -4.75 -3.03
N LEU A 114 10.13 -5.70 -3.88
CA LEU A 114 8.90 -6.45 -3.70
C LEU A 114 9.15 -7.68 -2.83
N LEU A 115 8.47 -7.76 -1.71
CA LEU A 115 8.52 -8.85 -0.74
C LEU A 115 7.17 -9.58 -0.63
N PRO A 116 7.15 -10.86 -0.20
CA PRO A 116 8.31 -11.71 0.04
C PRO A 116 8.99 -12.14 -1.26
N TYR A 117 10.23 -12.56 -1.15
CA TYR A 117 10.89 -13.22 -2.26
C TYR A 117 10.29 -14.63 -2.43
N PRO A 118 10.04 -15.12 -3.67
CA PRO A 118 9.48 -16.44 -3.88
C PRO A 118 10.34 -17.54 -3.23
N GLN A 119 9.68 -18.56 -2.71
CA GLN A 119 10.33 -19.72 -2.11
C GLN A 119 9.87 -21.01 -2.81
N LEU A 120 10.78 -21.94 -3.04
CA LEU A 120 10.46 -23.21 -3.67
C LEU A 120 9.37 -23.96 -2.87
N GLY A 121 8.32 -24.38 -3.56
CA GLY A 121 7.21 -25.12 -2.95
C GLY A 121 6.23 -24.29 -2.12
N LYS A 122 6.38 -22.96 -2.09
CA LYS A 122 5.46 -22.06 -1.40
C LYS A 122 4.83 -21.07 -2.37
N GLU A 123 3.51 -21.04 -2.41
CA GLU A 123 2.76 -20.04 -3.17
C GLU A 123 2.68 -18.72 -2.38
N THR A 124 2.97 -17.62 -3.04
CA THR A 124 2.78 -16.27 -2.47
C THR A 124 1.41 -15.76 -2.85
N LYS A 125 0.58 -15.44 -1.86
CA LYS A 125 -0.74 -14.86 -2.09
C LYS A 125 -0.63 -13.35 -2.28
N THR A 126 -1.56 -12.76 -3.01
CA THR A 126 -1.61 -11.31 -3.24
C THR A 126 -1.56 -10.50 -1.95
N ALA A 127 -2.25 -10.95 -0.90
CA ALA A 127 -2.27 -10.29 0.40
C ALA A 127 -0.93 -10.32 1.15
N ASP A 128 -0.02 -11.23 0.79
CA ASP A 128 1.29 -11.37 1.43
C ASP A 128 2.31 -10.39 0.87
N TYR A 129 2.08 -9.86 -0.34
CA TYR A 129 3.02 -8.93 -0.96
C TYR A 129 3.11 -7.61 -0.22
N ARG A 130 4.34 -7.12 -0.12
CA ARG A 130 4.69 -5.79 0.40
C ARG A 130 5.70 -5.16 -0.53
N LEU A 131 5.41 -3.94 -0.95
CA LEU A 131 6.34 -3.14 -1.72
C LEU A 131 7.10 -2.22 -0.77
N LYS A 132 8.38 -2.51 -0.53
CA LYS A 132 9.28 -1.62 0.22
C LYS A 132 9.73 -0.49 -0.69
N LEU A 133 9.69 0.71 -0.18
CA LEU A 133 10.04 1.91 -0.93
C LEU A 133 10.94 2.82 -0.11
N VAL A 134 11.89 3.46 -0.79
CA VAL A 134 12.57 4.67 -0.31
C VAL A 134 12.41 5.72 -1.40
N VAL A 135 11.87 6.85 -1.04
CA VAL A 135 11.64 7.97 -1.96
C VAL A 135 12.59 9.11 -1.61
N SER A 136 13.31 9.60 -2.60
CA SER A 136 14.19 10.76 -2.49
C SER A 136 13.95 11.74 -3.64
N LYS A 137 14.39 12.98 -3.53
CA LYS A 137 14.37 13.89 -4.68
C LYS A 137 15.37 13.42 -5.72
N ALA A 138 14.96 13.39 -6.98
CA ALA A 138 15.88 13.09 -8.06
C ALA A 138 17.00 14.12 -8.11
N PRO A 139 18.24 13.72 -8.39
CA PRO A 139 19.32 14.67 -8.61
C PRO A 139 18.99 15.57 -9.82
N ALA A 140 19.32 16.86 -9.70
CA ALA A 140 19.16 17.84 -10.77
C ALA A 140 20.14 17.60 -11.92
#